data_06a6493470952206f725d8935b7d3e16
#
_entry.id   06a6493470952206f725d8935b7d3e16
#
_cell.length_a   1.000
_cell.length_b   1.000
_cell.length_c   1.000
_cell.angle_alpha   90.00
_cell.angle_beta   90.00
_cell.angle_gamma   90.00
#
_symmetry.space_group_name_H-M   'P 1'
#
loop_
_entity.id
_entity.type
_entity.pdbx_description
1 polymer ?
#
loop_
_entity_poly.entity_id
_entity_poly.type
_entity_poly.pdbx_seq_one_letter_code
_entity_poly.pdbx_strand_id
1 'polypeptide(L)'
;METSFLKLIEHSIKEHWHLPSLTDYEGAEHNYKDVARWIEKLHILFEKSGIRPGDKVALCSRNTSNWGIAFLATVTYGAVAVPILNEFKPDTIHHIINHSGARLLFVGKSVWDKIDHENMPTLDGIIAMADYSVLSSRNAKLAETAPRLETLFKTRHPEELQIDDIHYRTEQPEE
;
A
#
# COMPACT_ATOMS: atom_id res chain seq x y z
N MET A 1 -14.27 -4.09 25.79
CA MET A 1 -13.89 -4.79 24.55
C MET A 1 -12.91 -3.87 23.83
N GLU A 2 -11.64 -4.21 23.77
CA GLU A 2 -10.65 -3.39 23.06
C GLU A 2 -10.97 -3.44 21.56
N THR A 3 -11.29 -2.28 20.98
CA THR A 3 -11.54 -2.17 19.55
C THR A 3 -10.20 -1.93 18.87
N SER A 4 -9.72 -2.86 18.04
CA SER A 4 -8.48 -2.67 17.31
C SER A 4 -8.58 -1.54 16.29
N PHE A 5 -7.45 -0.89 15.99
CA PHE A 5 -7.36 0.14 14.94
C PHE A 5 -7.95 -0.32 13.60
N LEU A 6 -7.68 -1.57 13.22
CA LEU A 6 -8.17 -2.12 11.96
C LEU A 6 -9.70 -2.27 11.92
N LYS A 7 -10.33 -2.63 13.06
CA LYS A 7 -11.80 -2.66 13.17
C LYS A 7 -12.41 -1.27 13.04
N LEU A 8 -11.75 -0.25 13.59
CA LEU A 8 -12.18 1.14 13.44
C LEU A 8 -12.09 1.61 11.99
N ILE A 9 -11.01 1.26 11.28
CA ILE A 9 -10.86 1.60 9.85
C ILE A 9 -11.94 0.93 9.01
N GLU A 10 -12.17 -0.36 9.18
CA GLU A 10 -13.24 -1.07 8.45
C GLU A 10 -14.60 -0.46 8.71
N HIS A 11 -14.94 -0.20 9.97
CA HIS A 11 -16.18 0.43 10.37
C HIS A 11 -16.35 1.82 9.75
N SER A 12 -15.33 2.66 9.83
CA SER A 12 -15.35 4.02 9.25
C SER A 12 -15.56 4.01 7.74
N ILE A 13 -14.89 3.11 7.03
CA ILE A 13 -15.07 2.96 5.57
C ILE A 13 -16.49 2.56 5.24
N LYS A 14 -17.07 1.59 5.94
CA LYS A 14 -18.44 1.12 5.70
C LYS A 14 -19.50 2.17 6.02
N GLU A 15 -19.34 2.86 7.14
CA GLU A 15 -20.33 3.84 7.61
C GLU A 15 -20.31 5.14 6.80
N HIS A 16 -19.14 5.56 6.34
CA HIS A 16 -18.95 6.84 5.67
C HIS A 16 -18.69 6.74 4.17
N TRP A 17 -19.14 5.67 3.54
CA TRP A 17 -18.85 5.24 2.16
C TRP A 17 -18.79 6.36 1.12
N HIS A 18 -19.72 7.32 1.18
CA HIS A 18 -19.84 8.44 0.23
C HIS A 18 -19.25 9.76 0.75
N LEU A 19 -18.76 9.80 2.00
CA LEU A 19 -18.20 11.03 2.56
C LEU A 19 -16.75 11.24 2.10
N PRO A 20 -16.27 12.50 2.06
CA PRO A 20 -14.87 12.81 1.83
C PRO A 20 -13.99 12.14 2.90
N SER A 21 -12.83 11.62 2.48
CA SER A 21 -11.89 10.89 3.33
C SER A 21 -10.49 11.46 3.29
N LEU A 22 -9.82 11.41 2.14
CA LEU A 22 -8.46 11.89 1.95
C LEU A 22 -8.43 12.96 0.86
N THR A 23 -7.79 14.08 1.14
CA THR A 23 -7.68 15.21 0.21
C THR A 23 -6.25 15.72 0.19
N ASP A 24 -5.67 15.85 -0.99
CA ASP A 24 -4.41 16.51 -1.20
C ASP A 24 -4.64 18.03 -1.37
N TYR A 25 -3.73 18.84 -0.83
CA TYR A 25 -3.80 20.28 -1.01
C TYR A 25 -3.70 20.63 -2.51
N GLU A 26 -4.71 21.35 -3.02
CA GLU A 26 -4.86 21.68 -4.46
C GLU A 26 -4.74 20.46 -5.39
N GLY A 27 -5.15 19.27 -4.94
CA GLY A 27 -4.95 18.01 -5.63
C GLY A 27 -6.14 17.06 -5.57
N ALA A 28 -5.86 15.78 -5.51
CA ALA A 28 -6.86 14.73 -5.51
C ALA A 28 -7.73 14.76 -4.26
N GLU A 29 -9.02 14.51 -4.44
CA GLU A 29 -9.99 14.28 -3.37
C GLU A 29 -10.56 12.87 -3.50
N HIS A 30 -10.53 12.10 -2.42
CA HIS A 30 -11.04 10.75 -2.34
C HIS A 30 -12.13 10.65 -1.29
N ASN A 31 -13.26 10.04 -1.62
CA ASN A 31 -14.21 9.59 -0.63
C ASN A 31 -13.79 8.22 -0.04
N TYR A 32 -14.50 7.72 0.98
CA TYR A 32 -14.17 6.42 1.58
C TYR A 32 -14.31 5.26 0.60
N LYS A 33 -15.26 5.32 -0.36
CA LYS A 33 -15.40 4.34 -1.44
C LYS A 33 -14.15 4.28 -2.32
N ASP A 34 -13.59 5.45 -2.68
CA ASP A 34 -12.38 5.51 -3.52
C ASP A 34 -11.17 4.94 -2.78
N VAL A 35 -11.04 5.25 -1.49
CA VAL A 35 -10.01 4.67 -0.62
C VAL A 35 -10.15 3.15 -0.56
N ALA A 36 -11.36 2.63 -0.32
CA ALA A 36 -11.64 1.20 -0.29
C ALA A 36 -11.28 0.50 -1.62
N ARG A 37 -11.63 1.11 -2.76
CA ARG A 37 -11.29 0.58 -4.09
C ARG A 37 -9.77 0.47 -4.29
N TRP A 38 -9.01 1.47 -3.88
CA TRP A 38 -7.56 1.43 -3.99
C TRP A 38 -6.93 0.44 -3.01
N ILE A 39 -7.45 0.34 -1.78
CA ILE A 39 -7.03 -0.70 -0.83
C ILE A 39 -7.20 -2.08 -1.46
N GLU A 40 -8.37 -2.37 -2.03
CA GLU A 40 -8.64 -3.67 -2.67
C GLU A 40 -7.73 -3.92 -3.88
N LYS A 41 -7.48 -2.94 -4.72
CA LYS A 41 -6.51 -3.05 -5.81
C LYS A 41 -5.11 -3.39 -5.30
N LEU A 42 -4.65 -2.71 -4.26
CA LEU A 42 -3.34 -3.00 -3.67
C LEU A 42 -3.31 -4.37 -2.96
N HIS A 43 -4.42 -4.82 -2.36
CA HIS A 43 -4.54 -6.19 -1.86
C HIS A 43 -4.38 -7.23 -2.98
N ILE A 44 -5.02 -7.00 -4.14
CA ILE A 44 -4.83 -7.85 -5.33
C ILE A 44 -3.36 -7.87 -5.76
N LEU A 45 -2.71 -6.71 -5.78
CA LEU A 45 -1.29 -6.61 -6.11
C LEU A 45 -0.43 -7.40 -5.15
N PHE A 46 -0.63 -7.28 -3.85
CA PHE A 46 0.10 -8.00 -2.81
C PHE A 46 -0.11 -9.51 -2.93
N GLU A 47 -1.36 -9.97 -3.04
CA GLU A 47 -1.70 -11.37 -3.21
C GLU A 47 -1.01 -12.00 -4.42
N LYS A 48 -1.15 -11.37 -5.60
CA LYS A 48 -0.59 -11.87 -6.86
C LYS A 48 0.94 -11.83 -6.87
N SER A 49 1.55 -10.88 -6.16
CA SER A 49 3.00 -10.76 -6.01
C SER A 49 3.59 -11.70 -4.94
N GLY A 50 2.74 -12.43 -4.22
CA GLY A 50 3.15 -13.37 -3.19
C GLY A 50 3.58 -12.71 -1.88
N ILE A 51 3.13 -11.49 -1.61
CA ILE A 51 3.21 -10.85 -0.30
C ILE A 51 2.26 -11.58 0.64
N ARG A 52 2.73 -11.85 1.86
CA ARG A 52 1.97 -12.57 2.90
C ARG A 52 1.73 -11.67 4.10
N PRO A 53 0.73 -11.96 4.93
CA PRO A 53 0.61 -11.35 6.23
C PRO A 53 1.92 -11.51 7.04
N GLY A 54 2.34 -10.42 7.71
CA GLY A 54 3.63 -10.33 8.39
C GLY A 54 4.81 -9.90 7.52
N ASP A 55 4.71 -9.99 6.18
CA ASP A 55 5.73 -9.41 5.30
C ASP A 55 5.77 -7.88 5.47
N LYS A 56 6.94 -7.31 5.31
CA LYS A 56 7.16 -5.87 5.52
C LYS A 56 7.10 -5.12 4.21
N VAL A 57 6.38 -4.00 4.23
CA VAL A 57 6.22 -3.07 3.12
C VAL A 57 6.67 -1.69 3.57
N ALA A 58 7.71 -1.16 2.95
CA ALA A 58 8.25 0.15 3.25
C ALA A 58 7.52 1.26 2.48
N LEU A 59 7.35 2.41 3.14
CA LEU A 59 6.73 3.61 2.56
C LEU A 59 7.65 4.80 2.81
N CYS A 60 8.15 5.42 1.74
CA CYS A 60 9.09 6.54 1.82
C CYS A 60 8.70 7.63 0.81
N SER A 61 7.83 8.53 1.23
CA SER A 61 7.38 9.68 0.42
C SER A 61 6.85 10.79 1.33
N ARG A 62 6.51 11.93 0.72
CA ARG A 62 5.69 12.94 1.39
C ARG A 62 4.32 12.38 1.72
N ASN A 63 3.68 12.93 2.76
CA ASN A 63 2.31 12.60 3.12
C ASN A 63 1.35 13.11 2.05
N THR A 64 0.77 12.18 1.31
CA THR A 64 -0.23 12.39 0.28
C THR A 64 -1.40 11.43 0.51
N SER A 65 -2.51 11.63 -0.17
CA SER A 65 -3.63 10.68 -0.15
C SER A 65 -3.16 9.28 -0.54
N ASN A 66 -2.30 9.15 -1.56
CA ASN A 66 -1.73 7.87 -1.96
C ASN A 66 -0.86 7.23 -0.88
N TRP A 67 -0.10 8.02 -0.10
CA TRP A 67 0.64 7.49 1.04
C TRP A 67 -0.32 6.90 2.08
N GLY A 68 -1.40 7.61 2.40
CA GLY A 68 -2.43 7.14 3.32
C GLY A 68 -3.08 5.84 2.83
N ILE A 69 -3.43 5.77 1.55
CA ILE A 69 -4.01 4.57 0.91
C ILE A 69 -3.03 3.40 0.96
N ALA A 70 -1.76 3.60 0.59
CA ALA A 70 -0.74 2.54 0.63
C ALA A 70 -0.49 2.03 2.06
N PHE A 71 -0.48 2.93 3.05
CA PHE A 71 -0.40 2.56 4.46
C PHE A 71 -1.61 1.71 4.89
N LEU A 72 -2.82 2.18 4.62
CA LEU A 72 -4.04 1.46 4.96
C LEU A 72 -4.12 0.10 4.26
N ALA A 73 -3.78 0.04 2.97
CA ALA A 73 -3.74 -1.22 2.24
C ALA A 73 -2.76 -2.21 2.86
N THR A 74 -1.58 -1.73 3.29
CA THR A 74 -0.57 -2.58 3.92
C THR A 74 -1.09 -3.18 5.23
N VAL A 75 -1.59 -2.35 6.13
CA VAL A 75 -2.00 -2.83 7.46
C VAL A 75 -3.30 -3.64 7.43
N THR A 76 -4.24 -3.29 6.55
CA THR A 76 -5.51 -4.04 6.40
C THR A 76 -5.33 -5.38 5.67
N TYR A 77 -4.25 -5.54 4.91
CA TYR A 77 -3.84 -6.83 4.35
C TYR A 77 -3.24 -7.78 5.40
N GLY A 78 -2.80 -7.23 6.53
CA GLY A 78 -2.05 -7.93 7.57
C GLY A 78 -0.54 -7.92 7.34
N ALA A 79 -0.05 -7.10 6.42
CA ALA A 79 1.37 -6.83 6.27
C ALA A 79 1.84 -5.77 7.28
N VAL A 80 3.14 -5.68 7.49
CA VAL A 80 3.75 -4.72 8.42
C VAL A 80 4.22 -3.50 7.66
N ALA A 81 3.65 -2.34 7.96
CA ALA A 81 4.11 -1.08 7.40
C ALA A 81 5.42 -0.63 8.05
N VAL A 82 6.39 -0.22 7.21
CA VAL A 82 7.67 0.39 7.63
C VAL A 82 7.73 1.82 7.08
N PRO A 83 7.13 2.81 7.77
CA PRO A 83 7.21 4.20 7.36
C PRO A 83 8.63 4.74 7.51
N ILE A 84 9.13 5.40 6.47
CA ILE A 84 10.47 5.98 6.42
C ILE A 84 10.34 7.48 6.09
N LEU A 85 11.01 8.35 6.82
CA LEU A 85 11.01 9.77 6.54
C LEU A 85 11.72 10.06 5.20
N ASN A 86 11.04 10.79 4.34
CA ASN A 86 11.54 11.12 3.00
C ASN A 86 12.72 12.09 3.00
N GLU A 87 12.99 12.75 4.12
CA GLU A 87 14.14 13.62 4.32
C GLU A 87 15.44 12.88 4.70
N PHE A 88 15.35 11.58 5.00
CA PHE A 88 16.54 10.80 5.32
C PHE A 88 17.50 10.73 4.13
N LYS A 89 18.79 10.62 4.44
CA LYS A 89 19.82 10.39 3.42
C LYS A 89 19.65 9.01 2.78
N PRO A 90 20.04 8.83 1.51
CA PRO A 90 19.92 7.55 0.80
C PRO A 90 20.49 6.37 1.59
N ASP A 91 21.68 6.49 2.18
CA ASP A 91 22.30 5.40 2.95
C ASP A 91 21.47 4.99 4.17
N THR A 92 20.80 5.96 4.82
CA THR A 92 19.90 5.67 5.95
C THR A 92 18.66 4.93 5.47
N ILE A 93 18.09 5.33 4.32
CA ILE A 93 16.94 4.66 3.71
C ILE A 93 17.30 3.22 3.33
N HIS A 94 18.44 3.01 2.65
CA HIS A 94 18.94 1.67 2.31
C HIS A 94 19.13 0.80 3.55
N HIS A 95 19.72 1.38 4.61
CA HIS A 95 19.92 0.65 5.88
C HIS A 95 18.59 0.21 6.51
N ILE A 96 17.61 1.12 6.60
CA ILE A 96 16.29 0.80 7.20
C ILE A 96 15.59 -0.30 6.40
N ILE A 97 15.59 -0.20 5.07
CA ILE A 97 14.96 -1.19 4.20
C ILE A 97 15.62 -2.57 4.37
N ASN A 98 16.95 -2.64 4.32
CA ASN A 98 17.68 -3.89 4.47
C ASN A 98 17.52 -4.47 5.88
N HIS A 99 17.61 -3.63 6.93
CA HIS A 99 17.46 -4.06 8.32
C HIS A 99 16.05 -4.57 8.62
N SER A 100 15.02 -3.91 8.08
CA SER A 100 13.63 -4.36 8.26
C SER A 100 13.32 -5.64 7.49
N GLY A 101 14.06 -5.92 6.42
CA GLY A 101 13.74 -7.00 5.49
C GLY A 101 12.48 -6.71 4.66
N ALA A 102 12.22 -5.44 4.36
CA ALA A 102 11.07 -5.06 3.54
C ALA A 102 11.14 -5.71 2.16
N ARG A 103 10.00 -6.22 1.69
CA ARG A 103 9.87 -6.88 0.38
C ARG A 103 9.39 -5.93 -0.72
N LEU A 104 8.59 -4.93 -0.37
CA LEU A 104 8.15 -3.87 -1.28
C LEU A 104 8.50 -2.50 -0.70
N LEU A 105 8.73 -1.54 -1.59
CA LEU A 105 8.91 -0.13 -1.28
C LEU A 105 7.96 0.70 -2.13
N PHE A 106 7.06 1.44 -1.49
CA PHE A 106 6.37 2.56 -2.11
C PHE A 106 7.20 3.82 -1.93
N VAL A 107 7.56 4.49 -3.02
CA VAL A 107 8.53 5.59 -2.99
C VAL A 107 8.03 6.82 -3.74
N GLY A 108 8.26 7.99 -3.16
CA GLY A 108 8.06 9.28 -3.82
C GLY A 108 9.19 9.59 -4.82
N LYS A 109 8.87 10.34 -5.88
CA LYS A 109 9.83 10.66 -6.94
C LYS A 109 11.12 11.29 -6.42
N SER A 110 11.02 12.25 -5.49
CA SER A 110 12.19 12.95 -4.94
C SER A 110 13.15 12.05 -4.14
N VAL A 111 12.65 10.93 -3.63
CA VAL A 111 13.46 9.88 -2.98
C VAL A 111 14.00 8.92 -4.03
N TRP A 112 13.15 8.46 -4.97
CA TRP A 112 13.56 7.58 -6.06
C TRP A 112 14.76 8.10 -6.84
N ASP A 113 14.78 9.39 -7.15
CA ASP A 113 15.84 10.04 -7.90
C ASP A 113 17.21 10.04 -7.16
N LYS A 114 17.25 9.66 -5.89
CA LYS A 114 18.45 9.72 -5.02
C LYS A 114 18.91 8.36 -4.51
N ILE A 115 18.02 7.36 -4.42
CA ILE A 115 18.36 6.05 -3.90
C ILE A 115 18.93 5.15 -5.00
N ASP A 116 19.79 4.22 -4.60
CA ASP A 116 20.28 3.16 -5.47
C ASP A 116 19.60 1.83 -5.09
N HIS A 117 18.74 1.34 -5.97
CA HIS A 117 17.95 0.14 -5.71
C HIS A 117 18.79 -1.15 -5.67
N GLU A 118 20.01 -1.14 -6.24
CA GLU A 118 20.93 -2.27 -6.13
C GLU A 118 21.43 -2.46 -4.68
N ASN A 119 21.43 -1.39 -3.89
CA ASN A 119 21.79 -1.44 -2.47
C ASN A 119 20.67 -1.96 -1.56
N MET A 120 19.51 -2.39 -2.13
CA MET A 120 18.37 -2.91 -1.40
C MET A 120 17.95 -4.30 -1.92
N PRO A 121 18.81 -5.34 -1.74
CA PRO A 121 18.59 -6.67 -2.33
C PRO A 121 17.38 -7.43 -1.75
N THR A 122 16.84 -7.02 -0.61
CA THR A 122 15.66 -7.65 -0.01
C THR A 122 14.36 -7.31 -0.75
N LEU A 123 14.35 -6.23 -1.54
CA LEU A 123 13.15 -5.79 -2.25
C LEU A 123 12.84 -6.70 -3.44
N ASP A 124 11.62 -7.19 -3.46
CA ASP A 124 11.00 -7.82 -4.64
C ASP A 124 10.61 -6.78 -5.68
N GLY A 125 10.25 -5.58 -5.24
CA GLY A 125 9.88 -4.49 -6.13
C GLY A 125 9.76 -3.12 -5.47
N ILE A 126 9.82 -2.11 -6.32
CA ILE A 126 9.71 -0.70 -5.98
C ILE A 126 8.56 -0.09 -6.79
N ILE A 127 7.66 0.58 -6.11
CA ILE A 127 6.40 1.09 -6.65
C ILE A 127 6.37 2.61 -6.45
N ALA A 128 6.03 3.35 -7.50
CA ALA A 128 5.86 4.79 -7.41
C ALA A 128 4.66 5.14 -6.53
N MET A 129 4.85 6.04 -5.57
CA MET A 129 3.75 6.51 -4.71
C MET A 129 2.71 7.32 -5.48
N ALA A 130 3.10 7.96 -6.57
CA ALA A 130 2.23 8.87 -7.33
C ALA A 130 1.06 8.17 -8.03
N ASP A 131 1.27 6.95 -8.55
CA ASP A 131 0.30 6.26 -9.40
C ASP A 131 0.31 4.73 -9.23
N TYR A 132 1.12 4.22 -8.29
CA TYR A 132 1.33 2.81 -8.03
C TYR A 132 1.92 2.00 -9.20
N SER A 133 2.55 2.67 -10.17
CA SER A 133 3.32 2.01 -11.22
C SER A 133 4.60 1.36 -10.67
N VAL A 134 5.03 0.27 -11.28
CA VAL A 134 6.27 -0.42 -10.89
C VAL A 134 7.48 0.26 -11.51
N LEU A 135 8.39 0.75 -10.68
CA LEU A 135 9.64 1.41 -11.08
C LEU A 135 10.78 0.40 -11.27
N SER A 136 10.83 -0.63 -10.43
CA SER A 136 11.79 -1.71 -10.50
C SER A 136 11.19 -2.98 -9.92
N SER A 137 11.48 -4.15 -10.48
CA SER A 137 10.98 -5.41 -9.98
C SER A 137 11.98 -6.54 -10.21
N ARG A 138 12.24 -7.31 -9.16
CA ARG A 138 12.88 -8.62 -9.20
C ARG A 138 11.85 -9.75 -9.17
N ASN A 139 10.57 -9.43 -9.10
CA ASN A 139 9.44 -10.34 -9.04
C ASN A 139 8.61 -10.25 -10.32
N ALA A 140 8.66 -11.29 -11.15
CA ALA A 140 7.94 -11.34 -12.42
C ALA A 140 6.42 -11.17 -12.24
N LYS A 141 5.84 -11.76 -11.18
CA LYS A 141 4.41 -11.66 -10.90
C LYS A 141 3.99 -10.24 -10.56
N LEU A 142 4.82 -9.48 -9.84
CA LEU A 142 4.58 -8.07 -9.58
C LEU A 142 4.56 -7.26 -10.88
N ALA A 143 5.57 -7.47 -11.73
CA ALA A 143 5.68 -6.77 -13.02
C ALA A 143 4.51 -7.08 -13.97
N GLU A 144 4.02 -8.32 -13.98
CA GLU A 144 2.86 -8.74 -14.78
C GLU A 144 1.53 -8.24 -14.21
N THR A 145 1.40 -8.17 -12.89
CA THR A 145 0.13 -7.82 -12.21
C THR A 145 -0.14 -6.32 -12.29
N ALA A 146 0.86 -5.48 -12.05
CA ALA A 146 0.67 -4.04 -11.91
C ALA A 146 -0.02 -3.39 -13.13
N PRO A 147 0.36 -3.64 -14.38
CA PRO A 147 -0.32 -3.04 -15.54
C PRO A 147 -1.73 -3.59 -15.77
N ARG A 148 -2.08 -4.72 -15.15
CA ARG A 148 -3.39 -5.38 -15.28
C ARG A 148 -4.30 -5.16 -14.08
N LEU A 149 -3.90 -4.32 -13.14
CA LEU A 149 -4.54 -4.17 -11.83
C LEU A 149 -6.02 -3.76 -11.97
N GLU A 150 -6.33 -2.84 -12.87
CA GLU A 150 -7.72 -2.43 -13.14
C GLU A 150 -8.57 -3.58 -13.69
N THR A 151 -8.01 -4.37 -14.60
CA THR A 151 -8.71 -5.54 -15.17
C THR A 151 -8.95 -6.61 -14.12
N LEU A 152 -7.96 -6.88 -13.28
CA LEU A 152 -8.07 -7.86 -12.19
C LEU A 152 -9.10 -7.41 -11.14
N PHE A 153 -9.12 -6.12 -10.83
CA PHE A 153 -10.12 -5.55 -9.93
C PHE A 153 -11.53 -5.72 -10.50
N LYS A 154 -11.77 -5.36 -11.76
CA LYS A 154 -13.08 -5.54 -12.42
C LYS A 154 -13.50 -7.01 -12.55
N THR A 155 -12.54 -7.92 -12.70
CA THR A 155 -12.82 -9.35 -12.71
C THR A 155 -13.28 -9.84 -11.33
N ARG A 156 -12.68 -9.33 -10.25
CA ARG A 156 -13.07 -9.67 -8.87
C ARG A 156 -14.39 -9.02 -8.45
N HIS A 157 -14.64 -7.80 -8.89
CA HIS A 157 -15.82 -6.99 -8.57
C HIS A 157 -16.50 -6.49 -9.86
N PRO A 158 -17.23 -7.37 -10.58
CA PRO A 158 -17.83 -7.05 -11.89
C PRO A 158 -18.94 -6.00 -11.79
N GLU A 159 -19.63 -5.91 -10.68
CA GLU A 159 -20.71 -4.93 -10.39
C GLU A 159 -20.25 -3.77 -9.50
N GLU A 160 -18.95 -3.44 -9.50
CA GLU A 160 -18.27 -2.57 -8.57
C GLU A 160 -18.11 -3.16 -7.15
N LEU A 161 -17.15 -2.59 -6.40
CA LEU A 161 -16.94 -2.91 -4.99
C LEU A 161 -18.11 -2.39 -4.16
N GLN A 162 -18.71 -3.26 -3.36
CA GLN A 162 -19.82 -2.95 -2.45
C GLN A 162 -19.33 -2.89 -1.00
N ILE A 163 -20.10 -2.25 -0.13
CA ILE A 163 -19.81 -2.14 1.32
C ILE A 163 -19.65 -3.54 1.93
N ASP A 164 -20.49 -4.48 1.50
CA ASP A 164 -20.47 -5.85 2.02
C ASP A 164 -19.26 -6.68 1.57
N ASP A 165 -18.53 -6.21 0.54
CA ASP A 165 -17.27 -6.85 0.11
C ASP A 165 -16.09 -6.51 1.03
N ILE A 166 -16.23 -5.48 1.89
CA ILE A 166 -15.16 -4.99 2.73
C ILE A 166 -14.99 -5.89 3.95
N HIS A 167 -13.92 -6.68 3.94
CA HIS A 167 -13.50 -7.54 5.04
C HIS A 167 -11.99 -7.46 5.21
N TYR A 168 -11.54 -6.67 6.17
CA TYR A 168 -10.11 -6.53 6.45
C TYR A 168 -9.64 -7.54 7.50
N ARG A 169 -8.33 -7.80 7.53
CA ARG A 169 -7.72 -8.59 8.59
C ARG A 169 -7.69 -7.78 9.88
N THR A 170 -8.74 -7.87 10.66
CA THR A 170 -8.90 -7.12 11.90
C THR A 170 -8.37 -7.86 13.13
N GLU A 171 -7.99 -9.11 12.97
CA GLU A 171 -7.35 -9.91 14.03
C GLU A 171 -5.85 -9.93 13.75
N GLN A 172 -5.06 -9.46 14.74
CA GLN A 172 -3.62 -9.69 14.72
C GLN A 172 -3.37 -11.17 14.98
N PRO A 173 -2.40 -11.83 14.32
CA PRO A 173 -1.96 -13.13 14.76
C PRO A 173 -1.53 -12.99 16.24
N GLU A 174 -2.03 -13.84 17.09
CA GLU A 174 -1.53 -13.96 18.46
C GLU A 174 -0.03 -14.24 18.38
N GLU A 175 0.78 -13.41 19.10
CA GLU A 175 2.23 -13.61 19.23
C GLU A 175 2.57 -14.92 19.94
#